data_257e874da5189a7973728b54699bb3b1
#
_entry.id   257e874da5189a7973728b54699bb3b1
#
_cell.length_a   1.000
_cell.length_b   1.000
_cell.length_c   1.000
_cell.angle_alpha   90.00
_cell.angle_beta   90.00
_cell.angle_gamma   90.00
#
_symmetry.space_group_name_H-M   'P 1'
#
loop_
_entity.id
_entity.type
_entity.pdbx_description
1 polymer ?
#
loop_
_entity_poly.entity_id
_entity_poly.type
_entity_poly.pdbx_seq_one_letter_code
_entity_poly.pdbx_strand_id
1 'polypeptide(L)'
;MSTNPGPQHRTYTWHDPRPTAEAIERLSGLEVLQGIGKGTLPTPPAMITLAIEPVEVEPGRVVFELTPAGWHYNALGTVHGGVLATLADNALGACVYTRLPAKTGYTTQGINVTFLRPVTIDTGRIRCEGTAVHVGRRTAYATAAVTDLTGRLLAHATTTCQIFPADGRQPARTRQHDAQDISPTA
;
A
#
# COMPACT_ATOMS: atom_id res chain seq x y z
N MET A 1 -0.89 -39.53 2.99
CA MET A 1 -2.21 -39.12 2.45
C MET A 1 -2.30 -37.61 2.59
N SER A 2 -2.23 -36.88 1.48
CA SER A 2 -2.36 -35.41 1.50
C SER A 2 -3.85 -35.09 1.70
N THR A 3 -4.24 -34.62 2.87
CA THR A 3 -5.56 -34.05 3.11
C THR A 3 -5.58 -32.69 2.44
N ASN A 4 -6.18 -32.60 1.24
CA ASN A 4 -6.49 -31.30 0.67
C ASN A 4 -7.42 -30.58 1.66
N PRO A 5 -7.01 -29.42 2.25
CA PRO A 5 -7.81 -28.77 3.31
C PRO A 5 -9.13 -28.16 2.81
N GLY A 6 -9.49 -28.38 1.54
CA GLY A 6 -10.69 -27.79 0.93
C GLY A 6 -10.54 -26.28 0.66
N PRO A 7 -11.59 -25.66 0.08
CA PRO A 7 -11.60 -24.23 -0.21
C PRO A 7 -11.57 -23.40 1.08
N GLN A 8 -10.75 -22.34 1.08
CA GLN A 8 -10.67 -21.40 2.18
C GLN A 8 -11.42 -20.11 1.82
N HIS A 9 -12.00 -19.46 2.82
CA HIS A 9 -12.78 -18.25 2.65
C HIS A 9 -12.18 -17.09 3.43
N ARG A 10 -12.27 -15.88 2.87
CA ARG A 10 -11.95 -14.62 3.55
C ARG A 10 -13.05 -13.61 3.24
N THR A 11 -13.59 -12.97 4.27
CA THR A 11 -14.53 -11.85 4.12
C THR A 11 -13.87 -10.57 4.60
N TYR A 12 -14.02 -9.50 3.85
CA TYR A 12 -13.59 -8.16 4.23
C TYR A 12 -14.51 -7.11 3.64
N THR A 13 -14.54 -5.95 4.28
CA THR A 13 -15.32 -4.79 3.84
C THR A 13 -14.38 -3.60 3.65
N TRP A 14 -14.76 -2.69 2.77
CA TRP A 14 -14.03 -1.44 2.55
C TRP A 14 -14.99 -0.26 2.51
N HIS A 15 -14.46 0.91 2.78
CA HIS A 15 -15.18 2.17 2.68
C HIS A 15 -14.90 2.85 1.35
N ASP A 16 -15.82 3.73 0.94
CA ASP A 16 -15.63 4.59 -0.22
C ASP A 16 -14.36 5.44 -0.03
N PRO A 17 -13.44 5.48 -0.98
CA PRO A 17 -12.22 6.29 -0.87
C PRO A 17 -12.45 7.79 -1.10
N ARG A 18 -13.63 8.21 -1.55
CA ARG A 18 -13.92 9.63 -1.86
C ARG A 18 -13.65 10.60 -0.71
N PRO A 19 -13.98 10.32 0.57
CA PRO A 19 -13.66 11.23 1.66
C PRO A 19 -12.15 11.51 1.79
N THR A 20 -11.31 10.51 1.53
CA THR A 20 -9.86 10.69 1.54
C THR A 20 -9.40 11.52 0.33
N ALA A 21 -9.97 11.28 -0.85
CA ALA A 21 -9.67 12.07 -2.05
C ALA A 21 -10.09 13.56 -1.89
N GLU A 22 -11.23 13.82 -1.26
CA GLU A 22 -11.69 15.18 -0.96
C GLU A 22 -10.84 15.88 0.11
N ALA A 23 -10.26 15.12 1.05
CA ALA A 23 -9.40 15.66 2.09
C ALA A 23 -8.12 16.30 1.51
N ILE A 24 -7.64 15.85 0.35
CA ILE A 24 -6.46 16.39 -0.38
C ILE A 24 -6.62 17.90 -0.67
N GLU A 25 -7.84 18.38 -0.86
CA GLU A 25 -8.11 19.80 -1.11
C GLU A 25 -7.79 20.71 0.11
N ARG A 26 -7.72 20.13 1.31
CA ARG A 26 -7.61 20.89 2.56
C ARG A 26 -6.45 20.47 3.44
N LEU A 27 -6.04 19.23 3.35
CA LEU A 27 -5.02 18.62 4.19
C LEU A 27 -3.75 18.36 3.40
N SER A 28 -2.60 18.54 4.05
CA SER A 28 -1.31 18.07 3.54
C SER A 28 -1.28 16.55 3.46
N GLY A 29 -0.38 15.98 2.68
CA GLY A 29 -0.22 14.53 2.60
C GLY A 29 0.11 13.89 3.94
N LEU A 30 0.85 14.57 4.81
CA LEU A 30 1.12 14.11 6.18
C LEU A 30 -0.16 13.99 6.99
N GLU A 31 -1.01 15.03 6.98
CA GLU A 31 -2.27 15.03 7.72
C GLU A 31 -3.25 13.97 7.20
N VAL A 32 -3.30 13.77 5.88
CA VAL A 32 -4.12 12.70 5.27
C VAL A 32 -3.66 11.33 5.77
N LEU A 33 -2.38 11.02 5.70
CA LEU A 33 -1.85 9.71 6.13
C LEU A 33 -2.00 9.50 7.64
N GLN A 34 -1.79 10.53 8.44
CA GLN A 34 -2.08 10.48 9.88
C GLN A 34 -3.56 10.29 10.17
N GLY A 35 -4.45 10.88 9.36
CA GLY A 35 -5.89 10.67 9.45
C GLY A 35 -6.29 9.23 9.16
N ILE A 36 -5.68 8.60 8.15
CA ILE A 36 -5.87 7.18 7.86
C ILE A 36 -5.39 6.31 9.02
N GLY A 37 -4.18 6.55 9.52
CA GLY A 37 -3.61 5.79 10.65
C GLY A 37 -4.41 5.93 11.95
N LYS A 38 -5.09 7.06 12.17
CA LYS A 38 -5.98 7.31 13.33
C LYS A 38 -7.42 6.86 13.11
N GLY A 39 -7.77 6.38 11.91
CA GLY A 39 -9.14 5.99 11.54
C GLY A 39 -10.12 7.17 11.36
N THR A 40 -9.65 8.42 11.25
CA THR A 40 -10.49 9.60 10.96
C THR A 40 -10.73 9.77 9.45
N LEU A 41 -9.91 9.15 8.62
CA LEU A 41 -10.10 8.98 7.18
C LEU A 41 -10.14 7.50 6.85
N PRO A 42 -10.93 7.10 5.83
CA PRO A 42 -11.04 5.70 5.45
C PRO A 42 -9.72 5.17 4.89
N THR A 43 -9.37 3.94 5.29
CA THR A 43 -8.24 3.20 4.74
C THR A 43 -8.51 2.88 3.26
N PRO A 44 -7.55 3.10 2.36
CA PRO A 44 -7.70 2.74 0.95
C PRO A 44 -8.08 1.26 0.75
N PRO A 45 -9.05 0.95 -0.14
CA PRO A 45 -9.55 -0.42 -0.34
C PRO A 45 -8.46 -1.44 -0.65
N ALA A 46 -7.44 -1.08 -1.44
CA ALA A 46 -6.33 -1.98 -1.77
C ALA A 46 -5.52 -2.40 -0.54
N MET A 47 -5.34 -1.51 0.44
CA MET A 47 -4.67 -1.82 1.70
C MET A 47 -5.48 -2.80 2.53
N ILE A 48 -6.82 -2.62 2.59
CA ILE A 48 -7.73 -3.57 3.28
C ILE A 48 -7.68 -4.94 2.60
N THR A 49 -7.71 -4.96 1.27
CA THR A 49 -7.64 -6.21 0.49
C THR A 49 -6.38 -7.01 0.80
N LEU A 50 -5.26 -6.36 0.99
CA LEU A 50 -3.97 -7.03 1.28
C LEU A 50 -3.59 -7.02 2.76
N ALA A 51 -4.45 -6.49 3.65
CA ALA A 51 -4.17 -6.33 5.08
C ALA A 51 -2.84 -5.61 5.34
N ILE A 52 -2.62 -4.50 4.63
CA ILE A 52 -1.49 -3.60 4.80
C ILE A 52 -1.90 -2.48 5.75
N GLU A 53 -1.10 -2.23 6.79
CA GLU A 53 -1.41 -1.26 7.84
C GLU A 53 -0.30 -0.20 7.96
N PRO A 54 -0.62 1.11 7.99
CA PRO A 54 0.35 2.14 8.33
C PRO A 54 0.60 2.12 9.83
N VAL A 55 1.87 2.06 10.24
CA VAL A 55 2.25 2.01 11.68
C VAL A 55 3.07 3.21 12.13
N GLU A 56 3.85 3.80 11.22
CA GLU A 56 4.62 5.02 11.51
C GLU A 56 4.46 5.99 10.33
N VAL A 57 4.14 7.25 10.62
CA VAL A 57 3.94 8.29 9.61
C VAL A 57 4.63 9.58 10.06
N GLU A 58 5.77 9.86 9.44
CA GLU A 58 6.61 11.02 9.68
C GLU A 58 6.91 11.77 8.37
N PRO A 59 7.30 13.05 8.40
CA PRO A 59 7.68 13.77 7.20
C PRO A 59 8.84 13.10 6.44
N GLY A 60 8.57 12.56 5.28
CA GLY A 60 9.54 11.89 4.41
C GLY A 60 9.84 10.44 4.77
N ARG A 61 9.22 9.89 5.81
CA ARG A 61 9.39 8.50 6.23
C ARG A 61 8.05 7.90 6.63
N VAL A 62 7.75 6.71 6.12
CA VAL A 62 6.53 5.98 6.50
C VAL A 62 6.84 4.50 6.63
N VAL A 63 6.27 3.84 7.63
CA VAL A 63 6.36 2.39 7.80
C VAL A 63 4.99 1.76 7.67
N PHE A 64 4.90 0.76 6.81
CA PHE A 64 3.76 -0.13 6.71
C PHE A 64 4.13 -1.53 7.21
N GLU A 65 3.15 -2.23 7.74
CA GLU A 65 3.28 -3.63 8.14
C GLU A 65 2.32 -4.52 7.37
N LEU A 66 2.71 -5.77 7.20
CA LEU A 66 1.89 -6.85 6.66
C LEU A 66 2.22 -8.13 7.41
N THR A 67 1.19 -8.85 7.85
CA THR A 67 1.34 -10.22 8.36
C THR A 67 1.02 -11.20 7.24
N PRO A 68 1.99 -11.99 6.77
CA PRO A 68 1.76 -12.99 5.73
C PRO A 68 0.66 -13.98 6.09
N ALA A 69 -0.16 -14.32 5.10
CA ALA A 69 -1.26 -15.26 5.24
C ALA A 69 -1.44 -16.06 3.95
N GLY A 70 -2.19 -17.16 3.98
CA GLY A 70 -2.34 -18.07 2.84
C GLY A 70 -2.87 -17.41 1.56
N TRP A 71 -3.74 -16.40 1.68
CA TRP A 71 -4.26 -15.65 0.53
C TRP A 71 -3.25 -14.69 -0.13
N HIS A 72 -2.06 -14.54 0.44
CA HIS A 72 -0.96 -13.79 -0.16
C HIS A 72 -0.05 -14.68 -1.03
N TYR A 73 -0.25 -16.00 -1.01
CA TYR A 73 0.70 -16.94 -1.61
C TYR A 73 0.58 -17.00 -3.13
N ASN A 74 1.72 -17.27 -3.74
CA ASN A 74 1.85 -17.73 -5.11
C ASN A 74 1.76 -19.28 -5.17
N ALA A 75 1.85 -19.83 -6.36
CA ALA A 75 1.82 -21.29 -6.58
C ALA A 75 3.02 -22.05 -5.99
N LEU A 76 4.09 -21.35 -5.59
CA LEU A 76 5.30 -21.94 -4.99
C LEU A 76 5.26 -21.96 -3.46
N GLY A 77 4.16 -21.52 -2.84
CA GLY A 77 4.00 -21.53 -1.39
C GLY A 77 4.74 -20.39 -0.66
N THR A 78 5.00 -19.28 -1.35
CA THR A 78 5.56 -18.05 -0.75
C THR A 78 4.65 -16.87 -1.04
N VAL A 79 4.78 -15.79 -0.27
CA VAL A 79 4.07 -14.54 -0.56
C VAL A 79 4.39 -14.08 -1.98
N HIS A 80 3.33 -13.82 -2.76
CA HIS A 80 3.46 -13.39 -4.15
C HIS A 80 4.24 -12.07 -4.24
N GLY A 81 5.18 -11.98 -5.19
CA GLY A 81 5.97 -10.76 -5.38
C GLY A 81 5.12 -9.52 -5.62
N GLY A 82 3.96 -9.65 -6.27
CA GLY A 82 3.00 -8.55 -6.44
C GLY A 82 2.45 -8.00 -5.11
N VAL A 83 2.27 -8.84 -4.09
CA VAL A 83 1.87 -8.40 -2.74
C VAL A 83 2.99 -7.57 -2.11
N LEU A 84 4.24 -8.04 -2.17
CA LEU A 84 5.40 -7.29 -1.67
C LEU A 84 5.64 -6.00 -2.47
N ALA A 85 5.39 -6.01 -3.78
CA ALA A 85 5.47 -4.81 -4.62
C ALA A 85 4.41 -3.79 -4.22
N THR A 86 3.16 -4.21 -3.94
CA THR A 86 2.11 -3.31 -3.45
C THR A 86 2.44 -2.75 -2.07
N LEU A 87 2.99 -3.56 -1.16
CA LEU A 87 3.47 -3.10 0.14
C LEU A 87 4.56 -2.03 -0.02
N ALA A 88 5.52 -2.27 -0.93
CA ALA A 88 6.58 -1.31 -1.23
C ALA A 88 6.05 -0.04 -1.89
N ASP A 89 5.11 -0.13 -2.86
CA ASP A 89 4.51 1.03 -3.51
C ASP A 89 3.77 1.94 -2.52
N ASN A 90 3.03 1.33 -1.58
CA ASN A 90 2.40 2.10 -0.48
C ASN A 90 3.44 2.88 0.33
N ALA A 91 4.53 2.25 0.75
CA ALA A 91 5.55 2.91 1.56
C ALA A 91 6.29 4.01 0.77
N LEU A 92 6.64 3.72 -0.48
CA LEU A 92 7.34 4.63 -1.39
C LEU A 92 6.50 5.86 -1.73
N GLY A 93 5.25 5.67 -2.08
CA GLY A 93 4.34 6.76 -2.41
C GLY A 93 3.95 7.58 -1.18
N ALA A 94 3.67 6.91 -0.07
CA ALA A 94 3.30 7.57 1.17
C ALA A 94 4.43 8.45 1.74
N CYS A 95 5.68 8.00 1.75
CA CYS A 95 6.79 8.83 2.25
C CYS A 95 6.99 10.10 1.41
N VAL A 96 6.80 10.02 0.08
CA VAL A 96 6.77 11.21 -0.79
C VAL A 96 5.58 12.10 -0.43
N TYR A 97 4.39 11.50 -0.29
CA TYR A 97 3.17 12.23 -0.04
C TYR A 97 3.19 13.02 1.27
N THR A 98 3.82 12.52 2.34
CA THR A 98 4.01 13.27 3.61
C THR A 98 4.70 14.61 3.44
N ARG A 99 5.43 14.83 2.33
CA ARG A 99 6.16 16.07 2.05
C ARG A 99 5.38 17.04 1.16
N LEU A 100 4.20 16.63 0.68
CA LEU A 100 3.39 17.44 -0.24
C LEU A 100 2.37 18.29 0.53
N PRO A 101 2.22 19.58 0.15
CA PRO A 101 1.19 20.44 0.71
C PRO A 101 -0.21 20.03 0.24
N ALA A 102 -1.24 20.61 0.86
CA ALA A 102 -2.61 20.49 0.37
C ALA A 102 -2.71 20.86 -1.12
N LYS A 103 -3.70 20.36 -1.81
CA LYS A 103 -3.96 20.55 -3.24
C LYS A 103 -2.84 20.02 -4.16
N THR A 104 -2.04 19.09 -3.65
CA THR A 104 -0.96 18.49 -4.42
C THR A 104 -1.09 16.97 -4.37
N GLY A 105 -1.15 16.35 -5.54
CA GLY A 105 -1.17 14.92 -5.73
C GLY A 105 0.15 14.38 -6.26
N TYR A 106 0.28 13.08 -6.22
CA TYR A 106 1.37 12.35 -6.86
C TYR A 106 0.83 11.09 -7.54
N THR A 107 1.63 10.56 -8.44
CA THR A 107 1.43 9.21 -8.99
C THR A 107 2.76 8.52 -9.18
N THR A 108 2.80 7.23 -8.91
CA THR A 108 3.94 6.37 -9.21
C THR A 108 4.10 6.28 -10.72
N GLN A 109 5.26 6.68 -11.27
CA GLN A 109 5.59 6.52 -12.69
C GLN A 109 6.25 5.18 -12.97
N GLY A 110 6.97 4.65 -12.00
CA GLY A 110 7.63 3.36 -12.09
C GLY A 110 8.13 2.92 -10.73
N ILE A 111 8.10 1.62 -10.51
CA ILE A 111 8.63 0.97 -9.33
C ILE A 111 9.60 -0.13 -9.77
N ASN A 112 10.74 -0.20 -9.12
CA ASN A 112 11.68 -1.31 -9.25
C ASN A 112 11.73 -2.04 -7.90
N VAL A 113 11.48 -3.35 -7.91
CA VAL A 113 11.51 -4.18 -6.70
C VAL A 113 12.48 -5.34 -6.92
N THR A 114 13.43 -5.48 -6.00
CA THR A 114 14.34 -6.62 -5.94
C THR A 114 13.96 -7.50 -4.75
N PHE A 115 13.52 -8.73 -5.05
CA PHE A 115 13.19 -9.73 -4.04
C PHE A 115 14.45 -10.51 -3.69
N LEU A 116 14.87 -10.45 -2.43
CA LEU A 116 16.13 -11.04 -1.97
C LEU A 116 15.94 -12.37 -1.23
N ARG A 117 14.78 -12.53 -0.59
CA ARG A 117 14.46 -13.72 0.21
C ARG A 117 12.99 -14.07 0.10
N PRO A 118 12.63 -15.35 0.14
CA PRO A 118 11.24 -15.77 0.20
C PRO A 118 10.60 -15.31 1.52
N VAL A 119 9.34 -14.94 1.44
CA VAL A 119 8.50 -14.59 2.58
C VAL A 119 7.40 -15.64 2.70
N THR A 120 7.21 -16.17 3.90
CA THR A 120 6.18 -17.18 4.20
C THR A 120 5.40 -16.77 5.45
N ILE A 121 4.39 -17.54 5.81
CA ILE A 121 3.66 -17.36 7.08
C ILE A 121 4.63 -17.45 8.26
N ASP A 122 5.63 -18.34 8.19
CA ASP A 122 6.63 -18.54 9.25
C ASP A 122 7.59 -17.37 9.39
N THR A 123 7.69 -16.50 8.39
CA THR A 123 8.46 -15.24 8.50
C THR A 123 7.83 -14.32 9.57
N GLY A 124 6.54 -14.50 9.84
CA GLY A 124 5.80 -13.61 10.71
C GLY A 124 5.61 -12.22 10.09
N ARG A 125 5.30 -11.25 10.93
CA ARG A 125 5.07 -9.86 10.49
C ARG A 125 6.30 -9.28 9.80
N ILE A 126 6.09 -8.63 8.68
CA ILE A 126 7.10 -7.91 7.92
C ILE A 126 6.82 -6.41 7.94
N ARG A 127 7.87 -5.61 7.88
CA ARG A 127 7.84 -4.14 7.86
C ARG A 127 8.40 -3.64 6.55
N CYS A 128 7.76 -2.61 6.01
CA CYS A 128 8.26 -1.89 4.84
C CYS A 128 8.45 -0.42 5.21
N GLU A 129 9.69 0.01 5.30
CA GLU A 129 10.04 1.41 5.53
C GLU A 129 10.33 2.10 4.21
N GLY A 130 9.55 3.14 3.88
CA GLY A 130 9.76 4.04 2.77
C GLY A 130 10.42 5.32 3.22
N THR A 131 11.43 5.78 2.47
CA THR A 131 12.16 7.03 2.71
C THR A 131 12.20 7.87 1.44
N ALA A 132 11.72 9.11 1.53
CA ALA A 132 11.79 10.08 0.45
C ALA A 132 13.22 10.63 0.33
N VAL A 133 13.91 10.26 -0.71
CA VAL A 133 15.29 10.69 -0.99
C VAL A 133 15.31 12.10 -1.56
N HIS A 134 14.36 12.39 -2.46
CA HIS A 134 14.20 13.70 -3.08
C HIS A 134 12.72 13.98 -3.35
N VAL A 135 12.29 15.20 -3.02
CA VAL A 135 10.93 15.68 -3.36
C VAL A 135 11.09 17.05 -3.99
N GLY A 136 10.99 17.10 -5.31
CA GLY A 136 11.03 18.32 -6.12
C GLY A 136 9.63 18.83 -6.47
N ARG A 137 9.59 19.81 -7.37
CA ARG A 137 8.33 20.44 -7.78
C ARG A 137 7.45 19.56 -8.69
N ARG A 138 8.06 18.69 -9.52
CA ARG A 138 7.39 17.86 -10.53
C ARG A 138 7.65 16.37 -10.37
N THR A 139 8.74 16.03 -9.71
CA THR A 139 9.19 14.65 -9.55
C THR A 139 9.71 14.42 -8.14
N ALA A 140 9.55 13.20 -7.67
CA ALA A 140 10.16 12.73 -6.43
C ALA A 140 10.81 11.37 -6.66
N TYR A 141 11.80 11.05 -5.81
CA TYR A 141 12.47 9.77 -5.76
C TYR A 141 12.49 9.26 -4.33
N ALA A 142 12.14 7.99 -4.16
CA ALA A 142 12.11 7.34 -2.86
C ALA A 142 12.70 5.92 -2.93
N THR A 143 13.11 5.42 -1.77
CA THR A 143 13.59 4.06 -1.56
C THR A 143 12.75 3.38 -0.48
N ALA A 144 12.63 2.05 -0.53
CA ALA A 144 11.98 1.27 0.52
C ALA A 144 12.73 -0.02 0.80
N ALA A 145 12.72 -0.43 2.06
CA ALA A 145 13.27 -1.70 2.53
C ALA A 145 12.17 -2.53 3.20
N VAL A 146 11.99 -3.76 2.74
CA VAL A 146 11.12 -4.75 3.40
C VAL A 146 11.98 -5.62 4.29
N THR A 147 11.68 -5.68 5.59
CA THR A 147 12.42 -6.45 6.58
C THR A 147 11.49 -7.34 7.41
N ASP A 148 12.03 -8.41 7.99
CA ASP A 148 11.37 -9.11 9.09
C ASP A 148 11.63 -8.38 10.44
N LEU A 149 11.04 -8.89 11.51
CA LEU A 149 11.17 -8.29 12.85
C LEU A 149 12.59 -8.39 13.45
N THR A 150 13.50 -9.19 12.83
CA THR A 150 14.91 -9.25 13.22
C THR A 150 15.76 -8.22 12.49
N GLY A 151 15.16 -7.45 11.57
CA GLY A 151 15.85 -6.48 10.72
C GLY A 151 16.47 -7.11 9.46
N ARG A 152 16.24 -8.37 9.16
CA ARG A 152 16.76 -9.05 7.98
C ARG A 152 16.06 -8.53 6.73
N LEU A 153 16.82 -8.04 5.75
CA LEU A 153 16.30 -7.51 4.50
C LEU A 153 15.70 -8.64 3.62
N LEU A 154 14.44 -8.50 3.24
CA LEU A 154 13.68 -9.43 2.43
C LEU A 154 13.51 -8.94 0.99
N ALA A 155 13.26 -7.64 0.81
CA ALA A 155 13.18 -6.97 -0.48
C ALA A 155 13.61 -5.51 -0.35
N HIS A 156 14.04 -4.93 -1.48
CA HIS A 156 14.35 -3.51 -1.61
C HIS A 156 13.64 -2.95 -2.83
N ALA A 157 13.16 -1.71 -2.73
CA ALA A 157 12.47 -1.07 -3.82
C ALA A 157 12.87 0.40 -3.99
N THR A 158 12.68 0.90 -5.20
CA THR A 158 12.83 2.32 -5.55
C THR A 158 11.68 2.77 -6.43
N THR A 159 11.35 4.06 -6.38
CA THR A 159 10.31 4.64 -7.23
C THR A 159 10.69 6.02 -7.70
N THR A 160 10.17 6.38 -8.87
CA THR A 160 10.02 7.76 -9.31
C THR A 160 8.53 8.10 -9.32
N CYS A 161 8.17 9.20 -8.67
CA CYS A 161 6.82 9.74 -8.66
C CYS A 161 6.75 11.02 -9.47
N GLN A 162 5.63 11.22 -10.17
CA GLN A 162 5.25 12.51 -10.72
C GLN A 162 4.40 13.26 -9.69
N ILE A 163 4.69 14.54 -9.50
CA ILE A 163 3.93 15.44 -8.63
C ILE A 163 3.13 16.39 -9.53
N PHE A 164 1.87 16.63 -9.16
CA PHE A 164 0.95 17.50 -9.92
C PHE A 164 -0.01 18.23 -8.98
N PRO A 165 -0.54 19.41 -9.40
CA PRO A 165 -1.63 20.03 -8.67
C PRO A 165 -2.88 19.13 -8.69
N ALA A 166 -3.51 18.96 -7.53
CA ALA A 166 -4.80 18.26 -7.44
C ALA A 166 -5.93 19.25 -7.79
N ASP A 167 -6.14 19.50 -9.09
CA ASP A 167 -7.07 20.55 -9.62
C ASP A 167 -8.53 20.10 -9.52
N GLY A 168 -8.99 19.58 -8.39
CA GLY A 168 -10.40 19.19 -8.22
C GLY A 168 -10.91 18.15 -9.24
N ARG A 169 -10.02 17.49 -9.99
CA ARG A 169 -10.40 16.38 -10.85
C ARG A 169 -10.84 15.24 -9.93
N GLN A 170 -12.16 15.16 -9.75
CA GLN A 170 -12.76 13.98 -9.14
C GLN A 170 -12.17 12.75 -9.82
N PRO A 171 -11.70 11.74 -9.06
CA PRO A 171 -11.40 10.45 -9.64
C PRO A 171 -12.62 10.04 -10.47
N ALA A 172 -12.37 9.54 -11.68
CA ALA A 172 -13.42 9.17 -12.62
C ALA A 172 -14.53 8.46 -11.84
N ARG A 173 -15.78 8.93 -12.02
CA ARG A 173 -16.96 8.37 -11.37
C ARG A 173 -16.87 6.85 -11.47
N THR A 174 -16.52 6.20 -10.39
CA THR A 174 -16.67 4.76 -10.28
C THR A 174 -18.15 4.52 -10.46
N ARG A 175 -18.56 3.96 -11.60
CA ARG A 175 -19.92 3.42 -11.72
C ARG A 175 -20.03 2.45 -10.54
N GLN A 176 -21.02 2.65 -9.68
CA GLN A 176 -21.42 1.63 -8.74
C GLN A 176 -21.66 0.36 -9.59
N HIS A 177 -20.68 -0.53 -9.60
CA HIS A 177 -20.97 -1.91 -9.90
C HIS A 177 -21.74 -2.41 -8.69
N ASP A 178 -23.05 -2.52 -8.86
CA ASP A 178 -23.89 -3.32 -7.97
C ASP A 178 -23.15 -4.62 -7.70
N ALA A 179 -23.13 -5.02 -6.45
CA ALA A 179 -22.45 -6.22 -6.00
C ALA A 179 -22.83 -7.40 -6.89
N GLN A 180 -22.04 -7.66 -7.92
CA GLN A 180 -22.17 -8.90 -8.66
C GLN A 180 -21.60 -9.97 -7.75
N ASP A 181 -22.50 -10.79 -7.27
CA ASP A 181 -22.24 -12.04 -6.57
C ASP A 181 -21.37 -12.89 -7.52
N ILE A 182 -20.05 -12.84 -7.33
CA ILE A 182 -19.13 -13.73 -8.02
C ILE A 182 -19.17 -15.05 -7.26
N SER A 183 -20.28 -15.77 -7.40
CA SER A 183 -20.35 -17.16 -7.02
C SER A 183 -19.41 -17.93 -7.94
N PRO A 184 -18.44 -18.70 -7.44
CA PRO A 184 -17.62 -19.55 -8.28
C PRO A 184 -18.55 -20.57 -8.96
N THR A 185 -18.62 -20.53 -10.27
CA THR A 185 -19.20 -21.62 -11.07
C THR A 185 -18.41 -22.89 -10.78
N ALA A 186 -19.17 -23.93 -10.39
CA ALA A 186 -18.70 -25.26 -10.05
C ALA A 186 -17.85 -25.93 -11.14
#